data_5e01ddb5d39da93079d60c4e8c271fc4
#
_entry.id   5e01ddb5d39da93079d60c4e8c271fc4
#
_cell.length_a   1.000
_cell.length_b   1.000
_cell.length_c   1.000
_cell.angle_alpha   90.00
_cell.angle_beta   90.00
_cell.angle_gamma   90.00
#
_symmetry.space_group_name_H-M   'P 1'
#
loop_
_entity.id
_entity.type
_entity.pdbx_description
1 polymer ?
#
loop_
_entity_poly.entity_id
_entity_poly.type
_entity_poly.pdbx_seq_one_letter_code
_entity_poly.pdbx_strand_id
1 'polypeptide(L)'
;MSAFLTLDSISAQTPEHQVLFSDLTLSIGAERVGLVGRNGSGKSTLIRIIAGMAEPAAGAVQRMGAIAVLCQDWPEDLTLARALGVAEGMAVLQRVLSGEGSAGDFDAADWTLESRVDAALAEVGLTGTALDRRIGSLSGG
;
A
#
# COMPACT_ATOMS: atom_id res chain seq x y z
N MET A 1 17.31 -17.85 11.13
CA MET A 1 16.66 -17.27 9.94
C MET A 1 16.10 -15.93 10.38
N SER A 2 16.36 -14.85 9.61
CA SER A 2 15.84 -13.53 9.98
C SER A 2 14.36 -13.44 9.63
N ALA A 3 13.52 -13.05 10.58
CA ALA A 3 12.11 -12.78 10.33
C ALA A 3 11.97 -11.42 9.62
N PHE A 4 11.14 -11.34 8.59
CA PHE A 4 10.80 -10.08 7.92
C PHE A 4 9.65 -9.35 8.62
N LEU A 5 8.81 -10.09 9.32
CA LEU A 5 7.69 -9.58 10.08
C LEU A 5 7.62 -10.31 11.42
N THR A 6 7.50 -9.56 12.50
CA THR A 6 7.24 -10.11 13.83
C THR A 6 6.06 -9.39 14.45
N LEU A 7 5.09 -10.15 14.89
CA LEU A 7 3.95 -9.72 15.69
C LEU A 7 4.22 -10.18 17.11
N ASP A 8 4.18 -9.27 18.07
CA ASP A 8 4.39 -9.57 19.49
C ASP A 8 3.14 -9.20 20.27
N SER A 9 2.43 -10.23 20.73
CA SER A 9 1.23 -10.13 21.58
C SER A 9 0.19 -9.14 21.08
N ILE A 10 0.00 -9.05 19.74
CA ILE A 10 -0.96 -8.11 19.17
C ILE A 10 -2.39 -8.51 19.41
N SER A 11 -3.21 -7.50 19.72
CA SER A 11 -4.66 -7.64 19.89
C SER A 11 -5.39 -6.62 19.03
N ALA A 12 -6.58 -6.96 18.56
CA ALA A 12 -7.43 -6.07 17.78
C ALA A 12 -8.89 -6.15 18.22
N GLN A 13 -9.57 -5.01 18.10
CA GLN A 13 -10.98 -4.83 18.44
C GLN A 13 -11.70 -4.07 17.33
N THR A 14 -13.01 -4.22 17.24
CA THR A 14 -13.87 -3.35 16.43
C THR A 14 -14.02 -1.98 17.12
N PRO A 15 -14.53 -0.94 16.41
CA PRO A 15 -14.84 0.35 17.03
C PRO A 15 -15.81 0.24 18.22
N GLU A 16 -16.65 -0.79 18.24
CA GLU A 16 -17.59 -1.10 19.33
C GLU A 16 -16.95 -1.92 20.47
N HIS A 17 -15.61 -2.00 20.50
CA HIS A 17 -14.82 -2.74 21.51
C HIS A 17 -15.03 -4.27 21.52
N GLN A 18 -15.60 -4.85 20.46
CA GLN A 18 -15.65 -6.30 20.32
C GLN A 18 -14.26 -6.85 19.94
N VAL A 19 -13.74 -7.78 20.75
CA VAL A 19 -12.45 -8.41 20.49
C VAL A 19 -12.51 -9.27 19.22
N LEU A 20 -11.64 -9.01 18.27
CA LEU A 20 -11.45 -9.80 17.06
C LEU A 20 -10.44 -10.92 17.30
N PHE A 21 -9.32 -10.59 17.88
CA PHE A 21 -8.29 -11.52 18.36
C PHE A 21 -7.45 -10.86 19.45
N SER A 22 -6.80 -11.69 20.26
CA SER A 22 -5.95 -11.24 21.36
C SER A 22 -4.68 -12.08 21.42
N ASP A 23 -3.60 -11.44 21.90
CA ASP A 23 -2.30 -12.05 22.20
C ASP A 23 -1.72 -12.88 21.03
N LEU A 24 -1.85 -12.37 19.80
CA LEU A 24 -1.31 -13.03 18.62
C LEU A 24 0.17 -12.75 18.51
N THR A 25 0.98 -13.79 18.64
CA THR A 25 2.43 -13.75 18.45
C THR A 25 2.81 -14.62 17.27
N LEU A 26 3.51 -14.04 16.29
CA LEU A 26 3.88 -14.72 15.04
C LEU A 26 5.13 -14.09 14.45
N SER A 27 6.01 -14.92 13.87
CA SER A 27 7.16 -14.45 13.08
C SER A 27 7.10 -15.07 11.68
N ILE A 28 7.25 -14.24 10.66
CA ILE A 28 7.22 -14.64 9.26
C ILE A 28 8.58 -14.30 8.62
N GLY A 29 9.20 -15.29 8.01
CA GLY A 29 10.45 -15.18 7.26
C GLY A 29 10.21 -15.18 5.73
N ALA A 30 11.17 -15.75 4.99
CA ALA A 30 11.10 -15.87 3.52
C ALA A 30 10.20 -17.06 3.12
N GLU A 31 8.94 -17.01 3.46
CA GLU A 31 7.98 -18.09 3.23
C GLU A 31 6.63 -17.57 2.74
N ARG A 32 5.78 -18.47 2.24
CA ARG A 32 4.39 -18.18 1.92
C ARG A 32 3.51 -18.62 3.06
N VAL A 33 2.72 -17.70 3.60
CA VAL A 33 1.83 -17.95 4.72
C VAL A 33 0.37 -17.74 4.29
N GLY A 34 -0.49 -18.71 4.59
CA GLY A 34 -1.93 -18.63 4.37
C GLY A 34 -2.65 -18.15 5.63
N LEU A 35 -3.44 -17.08 5.53
CA LEU A 35 -4.31 -16.61 6.61
C LEU A 35 -5.74 -17.12 6.36
N VAL A 36 -6.18 -18.07 7.18
CA VAL A 36 -7.50 -18.70 7.09
C VAL A 36 -8.35 -18.40 8.31
N GLY A 37 -9.67 -18.36 8.13
CA GLY A 37 -10.62 -18.11 9.23
C GLY A 37 -11.98 -17.70 8.69
N ARG A 38 -12.99 -17.74 9.56
CA ARG A 38 -14.38 -17.35 9.25
C ARG A 38 -14.46 -15.87 8.87
N ASN A 39 -15.52 -15.49 8.13
CA ASN A 39 -15.80 -14.08 7.88
C ASN A 39 -16.04 -13.35 9.21
N GLY A 40 -15.50 -12.14 9.33
CA GLY A 40 -15.58 -11.37 10.58
C GLY A 40 -14.52 -11.71 11.64
N SER A 41 -13.65 -12.72 11.43
CA SER A 41 -12.63 -13.09 12.42
C SER A 41 -11.41 -12.13 12.50
N GLY A 42 -11.45 -10.99 11.84
CA GLY A 42 -10.37 -10.00 11.91
C GLY A 42 -9.22 -10.18 10.91
N LYS A 43 -9.33 -11.07 9.89
CA LYS A 43 -8.27 -11.27 8.89
C LYS A 43 -7.85 -9.99 8.18
N SER A 44 -8.81 -9.22 7.68
CA SER A 44 -8.54 -7.95 7.01
C SER A 44 -7.96 -6.91 7.97
N THR A 45 -8.41 -6.90 9.22
CA THR A 45 -7.86 -6.04 10.28
C THR A 45 -6.41 -6.40 10.56
N LEU A 46 -6.09 -7.69 10.65
CA LEU A 46 -4.71 -8.16 10.82
C LEU A 46 -3.81 -7.71 9.67
N ILE A 47 -4.26 -7.87 8.42
CA ILE A 47 -3.49 -7.40 7.24
C ILE A 47 -3.27 -5.89 7.29
N ARG A 48 -4.29 -5.09 7.67
CA ARG A 48 -4.15 -3.64 7.81
C ARG A 48 -3.17 -3.26 8.92
N ILE A 49 -3.17 -3.97 10.04
CA ILE A 49 -2.20 -3.78 11.13
C ILE A 49 -0.79 -4.15 10.63
N ILE A 50 -0.61 -5.27 9.95
CA ILE A 50 0.67 -5.68 9.35
C ILE A 50 1.17 -4.62 8.38
N ALA A 51 0.31 -4.06 7.56
CA ALA A 51 0.63 -3.02 6.58
C ALA A 51 0.92 -1.64 7.19
N GLY A 52 0.64 -1.44 8.49
CA GLY A 52 0.74 -0.12 9.14
C GLY A 52 -0.41 0.82 8.80
N MET A 53 -1.50 0.31 8.24
CA MET A 53 -2.72 1.06 7.91
C MET A 53 -3.70 1.14 9.09
N ALA A 54 -3.44 0.40 10.15
CA ALA A 54 -4.20 0.43 11.41
C ALA A 54 -3.26 0.10 12.57
N GLU A 55 -3.54 0.70 13.72
CA GLU A 55 -2.82 0.38 14.95
C GLU A 55 -3.46 -0.81 15.67
N PRO A 56 -2.68 -1.71 16.27
CA PRO A 56 -3.22 -2.75 17.14
C PRO A 56 -3.74 -2.14 18.44
N ALA A 57 -4.73 -2.77 19.06
CA ALA A 57 -5.23 -2.37 20.38
C ALA A 57 -4.20 -2.63 21.50
N ALA A 58 -3.32 -3.61 21.31
CA ALA A 58 -2.19 -3.92 22.17
C ALA A 58 -1.13 -4.69 21.40
N GLY A 59 0.11 -4.71 21.94
CA GLY A 59 1.25 -5.40 21.34
C GLY A 59 2.03 -4.54 20.35
N ALA A 60 2.98 -5.15 19.65
CA ALA A 60 3.87 -4.46 18.71
C ALA A 60 4.06 -5.24 17.40
N VAL A 61 4.27 -4.50 16.32
CA VAL A 61 4.59 -5.06 14.99
C VAL A 61 5.96 -4.55 14.56
N GLN A 62 6.87 -5.46 14.33
CA GLN A 62 8.19 -5.16 13.77
C GLN A 62 8.22 -5.57 12.30
N ARG A 63 8.63 -4.66 11.43
CA ARG A 63 8.71 -4.83 9.98
C ARG A 63 10.13 -4.62 9.51
N MET A 64 10.68 -5.56 8.77
CA MET A 64 11.99 -5.44 8.14
C MET A 64 11.79 -5.27 6.62
N GLY A 65 11.87 -4.04 6.16
CA GLY A 65 11.69 -3.68 4.75
C GLY A 65 10.31 -3.10 4.41
N ALA A 66 10.07 -2.91 3.12
CA ALA A 66 8.80 -2.38 2.62
C ALA A 66 7.73 -3.47 2.56
N ILE A 67 6.50 -3.11 2.90
CA ILE A 67 5.32 -3.98 2.78
C ILE A 67 4.42 -3.42 1.69
N ALA A 68 4.06 -4.24 0.72
CA ALA A 68 3.03 -3.92 -0.26
C ALA A 68 1.77 -4.72 0.02
N VAL A 69 0.61 -4.11 -0.16
CA VAL A 69 -0.70 -4.74 0.02
C VAL A 69 -1.47 -4.69 -1.29
N LEU A 70 -1.91 -5.86 -1.76
CA LEU A 70 -2.86 -5.94 -2.86
C LEU A 70 -4.28 -5.88 -2.29
N CYS A 71 -4.99 -4.80 -2.58
CA CYS A 71 -6.39 -4.64 -2.20
C CYS A 71 -7.29 -5.43 -3.15
N GLN A 72 -8.34 -6.05 -2.61
CA GLN A 72 -9.34 -6.77 -3.43
C GLN A 72 -10.33 -5.80 -4.07
N ASP A 73 -10.71 -4.76 -3.33
CA ASP A 73 -11.66 -3.75 -3.77
C ASP A 73 -10.95 -2.40 -3.93
N TRP A 74 -11.00 -1.87 -5.14
CA TRP A 74 -10.49 -0.53 -5.44
C TRP A 74 -11.66 0.42 -5.60
N PRO A 75 -11.58 1.67 -5.06
CA PRO A 75 -12.58 2.69 -5.36
C PRO A 75 -12.72 2.88 -6.87
N GLU A 76 -13.96 2.97 -7.38
CA GLU A 76 -14.23 3.10 -8.82
C GLU A 76 -13.59 4.34 -9.45
N ASP A 77 -13.41 5.40 -8.64
CA ASP A 77 -12.81 6.66 -9.03
C ASP A 77 -11.29 6.72 -8.87
N LEU A 78 -10.68 5.64 -8.34
CA LEU A 78 -9.24 5.60 -8.12
C LEU A 78 -8.50 5.62 -9.46
N THR A 79 -7.60 6.61 -9.62
CA THR A 79 -6.74 6.70 -10.80
C THR A 79 -5.51 5.81 -10.67
N LEU A 80 -4.91 5.44 -11.80
CA LEU A 80 -3.68 4.66 -11.84
C LEU A 80 -2.53 5.36 -11.08
N ALA A 81 -2.39 6.69 -11.23
CA ALA A 81 -1.40 7.47 -10.48
C ALA A 81 -1.54 7.34 -8.96
N ARG A 82 -2.78 7.38 -8.46
CA ARG A 82 -3.06 7.22 -7.01
C ARG A 82 -2.81 5.80 -6.53
N ALA A 83 -3.20 4.81 -7.33
CA ALA A 83 -2.97 3.40 -6.98
C ALA A 83 -1.48 3.05 -6.89
N LEU A 84 -0.67 3.63 -7.79
CA LEU A 84 0.78 3.50 -7.78
C LEU A 84 1.47 4.37 -6.71
N GLY A 85 0.72 5.24 -6.02
CA GLY A 85 1.28 6.16 -5.03
C GLY A 85 2.14 7.29 -5.62
N VAL A 86 2.03 7.55 -6.93
CA VAL A 86 2.87 8.53 -7.64
C VAL A 86 2.15 9.84 -7.97
N ALA A 87 0.86 9.95 -7.63
CA ALA A 87 0.02 11.08 -8.02
C ALA A 87 0.58 12.44 -7.57
N GLU A 88 1.06 12.53 -6.32
CA GLU A 88 1.61 13.77 -5.77
C GLU A 88 2.96 14.13 -6.42
N GLY A 89 3.86 13.16 -6.54
CA GLY A 89 5.15 13.37 -7.22
C GLY A 89 4.99 13.82 -8.68
N MET A 90 4.05 13.22 -9.41
CA MET A 90 3.72 13.63 -10.78
C MET A 90 3.12 15.04 -10.83
N ALA A 91 2.27 15.41 -9.87
CA ALA A 91 1.72 16.76 -9.78
C ALA A 91 2.80 17.81 -9.48
N VAL A 92 3.77 17.51 -8.60
CA VAL A 92 4.93 18.37 -8.35
C VAL A 92 5.72 18.57 -9.63
N LEU A 93 6.06 17.48 -10.31
CA LEU A 93 6.81 17.54 -11.58
C LEU A 93 6.08 18.39 -12.63
N GLN A 94 4.79 18.22 -12.76
CA GLN A 94 3.97 18.96 -13.72
C GLN A 94 3.92 20.46 -13.41
N ARG A 95 3.78 20.88 -12.13
CA ARG A 95 3.85 22.29 -11.74
C ARG A 95 5.22 22.92 -12.06
N VAL A 96 6.29 22.17 -11.80
CA VAL A 96 7.65 22.65 -12.12
C VAL A 96 7.84 22.81 -13.63
N LEU A 97 7.41 21.82 -14.44
CA LEU A 97 7.53 21.83 -15.89
C LEU A 97 6.66 22.92 -16.55
N SER A 98 5.50 23.23 -15.97
CA SER A 98 4.62 24.32 -16.47
C SER A 98 5.10 25.73 -16.07
N GLY A 99 6.14 25.83 -15.23
CA GLY A 99 6.64 27.10 -14.71
C GLY A 99 5.83 27.66 -13.55
N GLU A 100 4.89 26.89 -13.00
CA GLU A 100 4.06 27.26 -11.84
C GLU A 100 4.62 26.72 -10.51
N GLY A 101 5.77 26.03 -10.56
CA GLY A 101 6.41 25.41 -9.40
C GLY A 101 7.01 26.44 -8.45
N SER A 102 6.82 26.22 -7.15
CA SER A 102 7.52 26.95 -6.09
C SER A 102 8.96 26.46 -5.91
N ALA A 103 9.80 27.20 -5.17
CA ALA A 103 11.13 26.73 -4.81
C ALA A 103 11.11 25.37 -4.10
N GLY A 104 10.11 25.11 -3.24
CA GLY A 104 9.93 23.81 -2.58
C GLY A 104 9.54 22.68 -3.55
N ASP A 105 8.80 23.00 -4.62
CA ASP A 105 8.49 22.01 -5.65
C ASP A 105 9.75 21.61 -6.44
N PHE A 106 10.65 22.55 -6.70
CA PHE A 106 11.94 22.25 -7.36
C PHE A 106 12.82 21.33 -6.50
N ASP A 107 12.86 21.56 -5.20
CA ASP A 107 13.63 20.74 -4.26
C ASP A 107 13.02 19.34 -4.08
N ALA A 108 11.69 19.24 -4.17
CA ALA A 108 10.94 17.98 -4.00
C ALA A 108 10.78 17.18 -5.31
N ALA A 109 11.08 17.77 -6.48
CA ALA A 109 10.87 17.15 -7.78
C ALA A 109 11.78 15.95 -8.00
N ASP A 110 11.19 14.77 -8.18
CA ASP A 110 11.89 13.58 -8.65
C ASP A 110 11.87 13.52 -10.19
N TRP A 111 12.92 14.04 -10.80
CA TRP A 111 13.07 14.13 -12.26
C TRP A 111 13.10 12.77 -12.97
N THR A 112 13.29 11.68 -12.22
CA THR A 112 13.33 10.31 -12.76
C THR A 112 11.99 9.60 -12.62
N LEU A 113 11.02 10.20 -11.94
CA LEU A 113 9.76 9.55 -11.59
C LEU A 113 8.99 9.09 -12.82
N GLU A 114 8.85 9.96 -13.84
CA GLU A 114 8.11 9.64 -15.07
C GLU A 114 8.72 8.43 -15.79
N SER A 115 10.03 8.44 -16.01
CA SER A 115 10.71 7.33 -16.67
C SER A 115 10.66 6.02 -15.90
N ARG A 116 10.69 6.09 -14.55
CA ARG A 116 10.56 4.90 -13.69
C ARG A 116 9.14 4.34 -13.73
N VAL A 117 8.14 5.20 -13.74
CA VAL A 117 6.73 4.79 -13.88
C VAL A 117 6.49 4.14 -15.23
N ASP A 118 6.97 4.75 -16.32
CA ASP A 118 6.83 4.20 -17.68
C ASP A 118 7.49 2.83 -17.79
N ALA A 119 8.70 2.67 -17.25
CA ALA A 119 9.41 1.40 -17.23
C ALA A 119 8.63 0.33 -16.45
N ALA A 120 8.10 0.67 -15.27
CA ALA A 120 7.32 -0.25 -14.44
C ALA A 120 6.00 -0.66 -15.14
N LEU A 121 5.30 0.28 -15.79
CA LEU A 121 4.10 -0.01 -16.56
C LEU A 121 4.40 -0.91 -17.77
N ALA A 122 5.53 -0.71 -18.42
CA ALA A 122 5.96 -1.57 -19.53
C ALA A 122 6.21 -3.02 -19.09
N GLU A 123 6.82 -3.22 -17.94
CA GLU A 123 7.07 -4.57 -17.38
C GLU A 123 5.78 -5.37 -17.13
N VAL A 124 4.68 -4.69 -16.80
CA VAL A 124 3.36 -5.34 -16.58
C VAL A 124 2.42 -5.25 -17.78
N GLY A 125 2.91 -4.83 -18.95
CA GLY A 125 2.14 -4.77 -20.20
C GLY A 125 1.15 -3.60 -20.28
N LEU A 126 1.30 -2.58 -19.45
CA LEU A 126 0.46 -1.36 -19.42
C LEU A 126 1.13 -0.16 -20.11
N THR A 127 2.00 -0.40 -21.08
CA THR A 127 2.69 0.64 -21.83
C THR A 127 1.71 1.63 -22.45
N GLY A 128 1.97 2.93 -22.27
CA GLY A 128 1.14 4.01 -22.83
C GLY A 128 -0.21 4.19 -22.14
N THR A 129 -0.43 3.56 -20.98
CA THR A 129 -1.63 3.79 -20.18
C THR A 129 -1.53 5.12 -19.47
N ALA A 130 -2.50 6.01 -19.69
CA ALA A 130 -2.54 7.30 -19.02
C ALA A 130 -2.71 7.15 -17.50
N LEU A 131 -1.93 7.90 -16.73
CA LEU A 131 -1.92 7.80 -15.25
C LEU A 131 -3.18 8.35 -14.59
N ASP A 132 -3.93 9.21 -15.25
CA ASP A 132 -5.24 9.72 -14.83
C ASP A 132 -6.39 8.73 -15.09
N ARG A 133 -6.11 7.64 -15.82
CA ARG A 133 -7.09 6.60 -16.12
C ARG A 133 -7.58 5.93 -14.84
N ARG A 134 -8.90 5.75 -14.73
CA ARG A 134 -9.51 5.05 -13.59
C ARG A 134 -9.23 3.56 -13.66
N ILE A 135 -8.86 2.96 -12.52
CA ILE A 135 -8.56 1.53 -12.43
C ILE A 135 -9.79 0.69 -12.83
N GLY A 136 -11.00 1.08 -12.43
CA GLY A 136 -12.23 0.38 -12.81
C GLY A 136 -12.50 0.33 -14.32
N SER A 137 -11.79 1.12 -15.13
CA SER A 137 -11.87 1.07 -16.61
C SER A 137 -10.81 0.15 -17.25
N LEU A 138 -9.90 -0.41 -16.45
CA LEU A 138 -8.93 -1.40 -16.90
C LEU A 138 -9.59 -2.79 -16.86
N SER A 139 -9.27 -3.64 -17.83
CA SER A 139 -9.70 -5.03 -17.78
C SER A 139 -9.03 -5.75 -16.62
N GLY A 140 -9.75 -6.61 -15.91
CA GLY A 140 -9.26 -7.37 -14.75
C GLY A 140 -8.32 -8.53 -15.10
N GLY A 141 -7.61 -8.45 -16.21
CA GLY A 141 -6.64 -9.45 -16.66
C GLY A 141 -5.22 -8.95 -16.71
#